data_18d980f233ca67664b4855de7aa55e10
#
_entry.id   18d980f233ca67664b4855de7aa55e10
#
_cell.length_a   1.000
_cell.length_b   1.000
_cell.length_c   1.000
_cell.angle_alpha   90.00
_cell.angle_beta   90.00
_cell.angle_gamma   90.00
#
_symmetry.space_group_name_H-M   'P 1'
#
loop_
_entity.id
_entity.type
_entity.pdbx_description
1 polymer ?
#
loop_
_entity_poly.entity_id
_entity_poly.type
_entity_poly.pdbx_seq_one_letter_code
_entity_poly.pdbx_strand_id
1 'polypeptide(L)'
;MLKKRIIPVQLLINNRLVKTIKFDKYRDVGNPVSSSKIYSDSDADELILLNISRNNRTIDPVVSLIKNISKGCFMPLSVGGGIKSLNDASILIRNGADKIVINSAVYKDQTIIKKIYENFGKQAVVISIDVKKNNKDSSYTLYSDCGRVAELVSLEEHIDRCIDQGAGEILINSIDLDGTKLGYDIDLIKRVRNYVKIPVIGCGGAGNFEHMRDAFLKSNVSALACGTLFNFGDNNPIRAKAFLKNYDIP
;
A
#
# COMPACT_ATOMS: atom_id res chain seq x y z
N MET A 1 -18.13 -9.93 -12.00
CA MET A 1 -16.78 -9.31 -11.94
C MET A 1 -16.46 -9.04 -10.46
N LEU A 2 -15.24 -9.26 -9.98
CA LEU A 2 -14.90 -8.94 -8.59
C LEU A 2 -14.92 -7.42 -8.39
N LYS A 3 -15.46 -6.96 -7.25
CA LYS A 3 -15.52 -5.54 -6.88
C LYS A 3 -14.12 -4.93 -6.87
N LYS A 4 -13.96 -3.77 -7.50
CA LYS A 4 -12.73 -2.98 -7.43
C LYS A 4 -12.66 -2.29 -6.07
N ARG A 5 -11.47 -2.29 -5.44
CA ARG A 5 -11.29 -1.68 -4.11
C ARG A 5 -10.63 -0.32 -4.20
N ILE A 6 -11.12 0.61 -3.39
CA ILE A 6 -10.52 1.93 -3.18
C ILE A 6 -9.96 1.98 -1.77
N ILE A 7 -8.65 2.15 -1.66
CA ILE A 7 -7.89 1.96 -0.44
C ILE A 7 -7.17 3.26 -0.06
N PRO A 8 -7.62 3.99 0.96
CA PRO A 8 -6.84 5.07 1.54
C PRO A 8 -5.51 4.58 2.11
N VAL A 9 -4.45 5.39 1.95
CA VAL A 9 -3.12 5.11 2.52
C VAL A 9 -2.77 6.18 3.54
N GLN A 10 -2.46 5.75 4.75
CA GLN A 10 -1.93 6.58 5.82
C GLN A 10 -0.45 6.27 6.04
N LEU A 11 0.39 7.29 5.95
CA LEU A 11 1.80 7.23 6.25
C LEU A 11 2.07 7.84 7.62
N LEU A 12 2.86 7.16 8.44
CA LEU A 12 3.16 7.57 9.81
C LEU A 12 4.64 7.91 9.99
N ILE A 13 4.90 9.05 10.63
CA ILE A 13 6.19 9.40 11.23
C ILE A 13 5.91 9.87 12.65
N ASN A 14 6.53 9.25 13.65
CA ASN A 14 6.37 9.63 15.07
C ASN A 14 4.90 9.76 15.50
N ASN A 15 4.07 8.79 15.15
CA ASN A 15 2.62 8.75 15.44
C ASN A 15 1.79 9.86 14.80
N ARG A 16 2.37 10.67 13.91
CA ARG A 16 1.66 11.69 13.13
C ARG A 16 1.37 11.18 11.74
N LEU A 17 0.19 11.53 11.24
CA LEU A 17 -0.15 11.28 9.84
C LEU A 17 0.60 12.27 8.96
N VAL A 18 1.34 11.73 7.99
CA VAL A 18 2.14 12.54 7.08
C VAL A 18 1.85 12.21 5.63
N LYS A 19 2.23 13.13 4.74
CA LYS A 19 2.26 12.92 3.28
C LYS A 19 3.64 13.25 2.73
N THR A 20 4.10 12.38 1.84
CA THR A 20 5.37 12.52 1.14
C THR A 20 5.15 12.99 -0.31
N ILE A 21 6.23 13.45 -0.93
CA ILE A 21 6.37 13.63 -2.37
C ILE A 21 7.63 12.88 -2.78
N LYS A 22 7.51 11.86 -3.62
CA LYS A 22 8.60 11.00 -4.11
C LYS A 22 9.43 10.37 -2.98
N PHE A 23 8.75 10.02 -1.87
CA PHE A 23 9.36 9.45 -0.65
C PHE A 23 10.35 10.37 0.06
N ASP A 24 10.39 11.65 -0.27
CA ASP A 24 11.35 12.60 0.31
C ASP A 24 10.66 13.54 1.31
N LYS A 25 10.43 14.79 0.95
CA LYS A 25 9.84 15.80 1.83
C LYS A 25 8.46 15.35 2.33
N TYR A 26 8.22 15.49 3.62
CA TYR A 26 6.91 15.19 4.18
C TYR A 26 6.26 16.41 4.82
N ARG A 27 4.92 16.36 4.86
CA ARG A 27 4.07 17.34 5.54
C ARG A 27 3.18 16.60 6.53
N ASP A 28 3.03 17.13 7.73
CA ASP A 28 2.02 16.68 8.70
C ASP A 28 0.63 17.04 8.16
N VAL A 29 -0.28 16.09 8.19
CA VAL A 29 -1.66 16.24 7.67
C VAL A 29 -2.71 15.86 8.72
N GLY A 30 -2.31 15.62 9.97
CA GLY A 30 -3.24 15.50 11.08
C GLY A 30 -3.14 14.25 11.93
N ASN A 31 -4.29 13.84 12.47
CA ASN A 31 -4.40 12.69 13.37
C ASN A 31 -4.84 11.44 12.62
N PRO A 32 -4.07 10.34 12.70
CA PRO A 32 -4.38 9.12 11.97
C PRO A 32 -5.68 8.43 12.43
N VAL A 33 -6.03 8.49 13.72
CA VAL A 33 -7.27 7.87 14.23
C VAL A 33 -8.51 8.58 13.68
N SER A 34 -8.52 9.93 13.72
CA SER A 34 -9.63 10.72 13.19
C SER A 34 -9.79 10.51 11.68
N SER A 35 -8.67 10.49 10.93
CA SER A 35 -8.70 10.23 9.49
C SER A 35 -9.18 8.82 9.17
N SER A 36 -8.77 7.80 9.95
CA SER A 36 -9.26 6.42 9.77
C SER A 36 -10.76 6.31 9.95
N LYS A 37 -11.31 7.02 10.96
CA LYS A 37 -12.76 7.08 11.18
C LYS A 37 -13.49 7.71 9.98
N ILE A 38 -12.99 8.82 9.47
CA ILE A 38 -13.56 9.48 8.27
C ILE A 38 -13.55 8.52 7.07
N TYR A 39 -12.48 7.76 6.84
CA TYR A 39 -12.43 6.78 5.75
C TYR A 39 -13.39 5.61 5.96
N SER A 40 -13.53 5.11 7.19
CA SER A 40 -14.50 4.07 7.53
C SER A 40 -15.93 4.56 7.30
N ASP A 41 -16.27 5.77 7.78
CA ASP A 41 -17.58 6.40 7.60
C ASP A 41 -17.85 6.76 6.11
N SER A 42 -16.79 6.87 5.30
CA SER A 42 -16.84 7.11 3.85
C SER A 42 -16.75 5.84 3.00
N ASP A 43 -17.07 4.67 3.56
CA ASP A 43 -17.15 3.38 2.84
C ASP A 43 -15.84 3.02 2.10
N ALA A 44 -14.67 3.27 2.70
CA ALA A 44 -13.42 2.74 2.18
C ALA A 44 -13.42 1.19 2.23
N ASP A 45 -12.90 0.54 1.17
CA ASP A 45 -12.91 -0.92 1.10
C ASP A 45 -11.84 -1.57 1.99
N GLU A 46 -10.79 -0.83 2.34
CA GLU A 46 -9.64 -1.22 3.15
C GLU A 46 -8.87 0.04 3.55
N LEU A 47 -8.06 -0.02 4.60
CA LEU A 47 -7.10 1.02 4.96
C LEU A 47 -5.69 0.44 5.00
N ILE A 48 -4.74 1.09 4.34
CA ILE A 48 -3.32 0.78 4.48
C ILE A 48 -2.67 1.77 5.44
N LEU A 49 -2.02 1.27 6.49
CA LEU A 49 -1.30 2.05 7.50
C LEU A 49 0.18 1.67 7.51
N LEU A 50 1.06 2.59 7.15
CA LEU A 50 2.51 2.33 7.00
C LEU A 50 3.35 3.24 7.90
N ASN A 51 4.13 2.66 8.81
CA ASN A 51 5.16 3.40 9.51
C ASN A 51 6.39 3.59 8.60
N ILE A 52 6.64 4.83 8.21
CA ILE A 52 7.75 5.22 7.34
C ILE A 52 8.85 5.98 8.09
N SER A 53 8.87 5.94 9.41
CA SER A 53 9.94 6.53 10.23
C SER A 53 11.30 6.01 9.76
N ARG A 54 12.25 6.91 9.56
CA ARG A 54 13.55 6.56 8.97
C ARG A 54 14.55 6.02 9.99
N ASN A 55 14.45 6.48 11.24
CA ASN A 55 15.36 6.08 12.33
C ASN A 55 14.65 5.10 13.26
N ASN A 56 15.36 4.03 13.67
CA ASN A 56 14.90 3.04 14.65
C ASN A 56 13.45 2.60 14.45
N ARG A 57 13.09 2.28 13.18
CA ARG A 57 11.73 1.87 12.82
C ARG A 57 11.38 0.56 13.51
N THR A 58 10.38 0.61 14.38
CA THR A 58 9.77 -0.54 15.05
C THR A 58 8.26 -0.55 14.82
N ILE A 59 7.58 -1.61 15.27
CA ILE A 59 6.12 -1.70 15.20
C ILE A 59 5.42 -0.99 16.36
N ASP A 60 6.11 -0.63 17.44
CA ASP A 60 5.51 -0.12 18.68
C ASP A 60 4.60 1.09 18.49
N PRO A 61 4.98 2.12 17.68
CA PRO A 61 4.11 3.26 17.42
C PRO A 61 2.79 2.85 16.74
N VAL A 62 2.85 1.79 15.94
CA VAL A 62 1.69 1.32 15.16
C VAL A 62 0.76 0.48 16.03
N VAL A 63 1.30 -0.33 16.94
CA VAL A 63 0.51 -1.22 17.81
C VAL A 63 -0.52 -0.45 18.65
N SER A 64 -0.10 0.62 19.32
CA SER A 64 -1.01 1.45 20.12
C SER A 64 -2.07 2.14 19.26
N LEU A 65 -1.68 2.54 18.05
CA LEU A 65 -2.56 3.22 17.10
C LEU A 65 -3.63 2.28 16.53
N ILE A 66 -3.27 1.05 16.15
CA ILE A 66 -4.20 0.04 15.64
C ILE A 66 -5.30 -0.26 16.66
N LYS A 67 -4.95 -0.41 17.93
CA LYS A 67 -5.94 -0.63 19.02
C LYS A 67 -6.99 0.47 19.10
N ASN A 68 -6.63 1.69 18.79
CA ASN A 68 -7.56 2.82 18.79
C ASN A 68 -8.39 2.88 17.51
N ILE A 69 -7.79 2.56 16.36
CA ILE A 69 -8.48 2.52 15.07
C ILE A 69 -9.50 1.39 15.06
N SER A 70 -9.14 0.18 15.47
CA SER A 70 -10.03 -1.01 15.44
C SER A 70 -11.26 -0.90 16.33
N LYS A 71 -11.27 0.01 17.30
CA LYS A 71 -12.47 0.26 18.15
C LYS A 71 -13.61 0.96 17.40
N GLY A 72 -13.30 1.71 16.34
CA GLY A 72 -14.29 2.54 15.65
C GLY A 72 -14.25 2.44 14.13
N CYS A 73 -13.42 1.57 13.57
CA CYS A 73 -13.30 1.36 12.13
C CYS A 73 -13.51 -0.12 11.83
N PHE A 74 -14.44 -0.42 10.91
CA PHE A 74 -14.83 -1.80 10.57
C PHE A 74 -14.33 -2.25 9.20
N MET A 75 -13.61 -1.39 8.47
CA MET A 75 -12.93 -1.77 7.23
C MET A 75 -11.67 -2.58 7.53
N PRO A 76 -11.28 -3.53 6.66
CA PRO A 76 -10.03 -4.27 6.79
C PRO A 76 -8.82 -3.34 6.91
N LEU A 77 -7.87 -3.69 7.80
CA LEU A 77 -6.68 -2.91 8.09
C LEU A 77 -5.41 -3.65 7.67
N SER A 78 -4.74 -3.12 6.66
CA SER A 78 -3.42 -3.57 6.20
C SER A 78 -2.32 -2.73 6.85
N VAL A 79 -1.41 -3.37 7.57
CA VAL A 79 -0.42 -2.67 8.41
C VAL A 79 1.00 -3.04 8.04
N GLY A 80 1.87 -2.03 7.93
CA GLY A 80 3.28 -2.23 7.60
C GLY A 80 4.23 -1.21 8.20
N GLY A 81 5.52 -1.44 7.92
CA GLY A 81 6.61 -0.60 8.38
C GLY A 81 7.17 -1.01 9.74
N GLY A 82 8.46 -1.34 9.75
CA GLY A 82 9.17 -1.77 10.94
C GLY A 82 9.09 -3.27 11.27
N ILE A 83 8.39 -4.06 10.47
CA ILE A 83 8.26 -5.52 10.63
C ILE A 83 9.57 -6.18 10.24
N LYS A 84 10.14 -6.98 11.14
CA LYS A 84 11.43 -7.67 10.97
C LYS A 84 11.34 -9.18 11.23
N SER A 85 10.25 -9.63 11.85
CA SER A 85 10.09 -11.01 12.30
C SER A 85 8.63 -11.45 12.25
N LEU A 86 8.42 -12.79 12.35
CA LEU A 86 7.09 -13.36 12.57
C LEU A 86 6.43 -12.85 13.86
N ASN A 87 7.23 -12.61 14.91
CA ASN A 87 6.72 -12.08 16.16
C ASN A 87 6.11 -10.68 15.98
N ASP A 88 6.76 -9.80 15.20
CA ASP A 88 6.22 -8.47 14.89
C ASP A 88 4.88 -8.58 14.16
N ALA A 89 4.79 -9.45 13.14
CA ALA A 89 3.55 -9.71 12.42
C ALA A 89 2.44 -10.24 13.34
N SER A 90 2.79 -11.19 14.23
CA SER A 90 1.86 -11.76 15.21
C SER A 90 1.32 -10.72 16.18
N ILE A 91 2.17 -9.81 16.66
CA ILE A 91 1.76 -8.71 17.53
C ILE A 91 0.76 -7.80 16.81
N LEU A 92 1.04 -7.42 15.56
CA LEU A 92 0.15 -6.54 14.78
C LEU A 92 -1.21 -7.19 14.54
N ILE A 93 -1.26 -8.45 14.11
CA ILE A 93 -2.52 -9.17 13.86
C ILE A 93 -3.34 -9.32 15.16
N ARG A 94 -2.72 -9.72 16.28
CA ARG A 94 -3.41 -9.81 17.58
C ARG A 94 -3.96 -8.48 18.09
N ASN A 95 -3.45 -7.37 17.57
CA ASN A 95 -3.91 -6.03 17.96
C ASN A 95 -4.87 -5.39 16.94
N GLY A 96 -5.31 -6.13 15.91
CA GLY A 96 -6.38 -5.72 15.02
C GLY A 96 -5.96 -5.42 13.57
N ALA A 97 -4.76 -5.82 13.15
CA ALA A 97 -4.41 -5.83 11.73
C ALA A 97 -5.00 -7.08 11.06
N ASP A 98 -5.60 -6.92 9.88
CA ASP A 98 -6.11 -8.02 9.06
C ASP A 98 -5.02 -8.53 8.11
N LYS A 99 -4.15 -7.64 7.64
CA LYS A 99 -3.05 -7.96 6.73
C LYS A 99 -1.75 -7.31 7.15
N ILE A 100 -0.67 -7.96 6.80
CA ILE A 100 0.71 -7.52 7.06
C ILE A 100 1.35 -7.08 5.74
N VAL A 101 1.78 -5.81 5.68
CA VAL A 101 2.46 -5.24 4.52
C VAL A 101 3.96 -5.22 4.75
N ILE A 102 4.71 -5.96 3.95
CA ILE A 102 6.17 -6.07 4.06
C ILE A 102 6.89 -5.66 2.77
N ASN A 103 8.03 -4.98 2.91
CA ASN A 103 8.95 -4.63 1.82
C ASN A 103 10.38 -4.98 2.25
N SER A 104 11.08 -4.12 2.98
CA SER A 104 12.52 -4.24 3.28
C SER A 104 12.92 -5.55 3.97
N ALA A 105 12.03 -6.15 4.74
CA ALA A 105 12.31 -7.42 5.41
C ALA A 105 12.50 -8.58 4.43
N VAL A 106 11.78 -8.55 3.30
CA VAL A 106 11.82 -9.62 2.28
C VAL A 106 13.20 -9.70 1.60
N TYR A 107 13.87 -8.57 1.40
CA TYR A 107 15.23 -8.56 0.82
C TYR A 107 16.29 -9.07 1.80
N LYS A 108 16.02 -9.03 3.11
CA LYS A 108 16.93 -9.48 4.17
C LYS A 108 16.72 -10.93 4.57
N ASP A 109 15.47 -11.34 4.71
CA ASP A 109 15.04 -12.69 5.05
C ASP A 109 13.85 -13.09 4.17
N GLN A 110 14.12 -13.81 3.10
CA GLN A 110 13.08 -14.29 2.19
C GLN A 110 12.09 -15.24 2.86
N THR A 111 12.48 -15.91 3.95
CA THR A 111 11.61 -16.87 4.66
C THR A 111 10.52 -16.21 5.48
N ILE A 112 10.57 -14.89 5.69
CA ILE A 112 9.57 -14.16 6.48
C ILE A 112 8.17 -14.27 5.87
N ILE A 113 8.05 -14.26 4.54
CA ILE A 113 6.78 -14.42 3.82
C ILE A 113 6.16 -15.77 4.19
N LYS A 114 6.94 -16.84 4.04
CA LYS A 114 6.51 -18.21 4.34
C LYS A 114 6.08 -18.36 5.80
N LYS A 115 6.87 -17.82 6.74
CA LYS A 115 6.55 -17.86 8.17
C LYS A 115 5.21 -17.18 8.47
N ILE A 116 4.93 -16.00 7.87
CA ILE A 116 3.66 -15.29 8.07
C ILE A 116 2.52 -16.07 7.40
N TYR A 117 2.71 -16.55 6.17
CA TYR A 117 1.74 -17.35 5.43
C TYR A 117 1.32 -18.61 6.20
N GLU A 118 2.27 -19.39 6.74
CA GLU A 118 1.99 -20.64 7.47
C GLU A 118 1.21 -20.40 8.78
N ASN A 119 1.34 -19.22 9.39
CA ASN A 119 0.67 -18.90 10.65
C ASN A 119 -0.69 -18.18 10.47
N PHE A 120 -0.85 -17.38 9.42
CA PHE A 120 -2.01 -16.48 9.27
C PHE A 120 -2.73 -16.64 7.92
N GLY A 121 -2.24 -17.51 7.04
CA GLY A 121 -2.80 -17.73 5.72
C GLY A 121 -2.33 -16.70 4.68
N LYS A 122 -2.53 -17.09 3.42
CA LYS A 122 -2.08 -16.30 2.25
C LYS A 122 -2.70 -14.90 2.20
N GLN A 123 -3.96 -14.78 2.58
CA GLN A 123 -4.71 -13.52 2.59
C GLN A 123 -4.14 -12.45 3.54
N ALA A 124 -3.34 -12.87 4.54
CA ALA A 124 -2.71 -11.97 5.50
C ALA A 124 -1.38 -11.35 4.99
N VAL A 125 -0.89 -11.77 3.82
CA VAL A 125 0.44 -11.36 3.33
C VAL A 125 0.33 -10.44 2.13
N VAL A 126 0.72 -9.18 2.30
CA VAL A 126 0.84 -8.17 1.24
C VAL A 126 2.31 -7.80 1.06
N ILE A 127 2.82 -7.95 -0.17
CA ILE A 127 4.17 -7.53 -0.51
C ILE A 127 4.13 -6.14 -1.12
N SER A 128 4.76 -5.17 -0.47
CA SER A 128 4.94 -3.84 -1.04
C SER A 128 6.22 -3.80 -1.86
N ILE A 129 6.09 -3.40 -3.11
CA ILE A 129 7.20 -3.25 -4.06
C ILE A 129 7.23 -1.78 -4.49
N ASP A 130 8.27 -1.07 -4.05
CA ASP A 130 8.49 0.33 -4.39
C ASP A 130 9.49 0.41 -5.52
N VAL A 131 9.17 1.13 -6.60
CA VAL A 131 10.03 1.21 -7.79
C VAL A 131 10.25 2.63 -8.27
N LYS A 132 11.40 2.83 -8.94
CA LYS A 132 11.66 4.00 -9.79
C LYS A 132 11.85 3.56 -11.23
N LYS A 133 11.31 4.34 -12.16
CA LYS A 133 11.48 4.11 -13.58
C LYS A 133 12.82 4.65 -14.05
N ASN A 134 13.56 3.84 -14.80
CA ASN A 134 14.80 4.27 -15.40
C ASN A 134 14.51 5.04 -16.71
N ASN A 135 15.00 6.26 -16.81
CA ASN A 135 14.77 7.12 -17.97
C ASN A 135 15.45 6.63 -19.26
N LYS A 136 16.47 5.75 -19.15
CA LYS A 136 17.27 5.31 -20.30
C LYS A 136 16.62 4.17 -21.08
N ASP A 137 16.03 3.21 -20.36
CA ASP A 137 15.54 1.95 -20.95
C ASP A 137 14.10 1.60 -20.52
N SER A 138 13.44 2.49 -19.80
CA SER A 138 12.09 2.28 -19.27
C SER A 138 11.97 1.06 -18.33
N SER A 139 13.07 0.50 -17.84
CA SER A 139 13.07 -0.54 -16.81
C SER A 139 12.70 0.04 -15.45
N TYR A 140 12.45 -0.83 -14.47
CA TYR A 140 12.16 -0.44 -13.09
C TYR A 140 13.22 -0.98 -12.15
N THR A 141 13.78 -0.10 -11.32
CA THR A 141 14.65 -0.47 -10.20
C THR A 141 13.82 -0.54 -8.93
N LEU A 142 13.95 -1.64 -8.20
CA LEU A 142 13.27 -1.86 -6.93
C LEU A 142 13.99 -1.11 -5.80
N TYR A 143 13.21 -0.67 -4.82
CA TYR A 143 13.75 0.04 -3.67
C TYR A 143 13.20 -0.50 -2.35
N SER A 144 14.09 -0.58 -1.38
CA SER A 144 13.73 -0.82 0.02
C SER A 144 14.03 0.38 0.90
N ASP A 145 13.78 0.25 2.20
CA ASP A 145 14.08 1.24 3.23
C ASP A 145 13.56 2.65 2.90
N CYS A 146 12.26 2.74 2.56
CA CYS A 146 11.59 3.99 2.16
C CYS A 146 12.28 4.68 0.96
N GLY A 147 12.67 3.92 -0.04
CA GLY A 147 13.24 4.42 -1.29
C GLY A 147 14.72 4.80 -1.22
N ARG A 148 15.45 4.39 -0.15
CA ARG A 148 16.86 4.73 0.06
C ARG A 148 17.84 3.71 -0.48
N VAL A 149 17.45 2.44 -0.51
CA VAL A 149 18.31 1.33 -0.94
C VAL A 149 17.77 0.79 -2.25
N ALA A 150 18.58 0.90 -3.32
CA ALA A 150 18.29 0.25 -4.60
C ALA A 150 18.63 -1.24 -4.49
N GLU A 151 17.72 -2.09 -4.92
CA GLU A 151 17.87 -3.54 -4.88
C GLU A 151 18.31 -4.06 -6.26
N LEU A 152 19.17 -5.09 -6.26
CA LEU A 152 19.80 -5.61 -7.50
C LEU A 152 18.96 -6.68 -8.21
N VAL A 153 17.82 -7.06 -7.62
CA VAL A 153 16.92 -8.06 -8.19
C VAL A 153 15.96 -7.41 -9.20
N SER A 154 15.60 -8.13 -10.26
CA SER A 154 14.58 -7.67 -11.21
C SER A 154 13.17 -7.72 -10.61
N LEU A 155 12.25 -6.95 -11.20
CA LEU A 155 10.85 -6.90 -10.74
C LEU A 155 10.19 -8.28 -10.79
N GLU A 156 10.33 -8.97 -11.91
CA GLU A 156 9.73 -10.29 -12.12
C GLU A 156 10.34 -11.34 -11.17
N GLU A 157 11.64 -11.40 -11.06
CA GLU A 157 12.32 -12.34 -10.17
C GLU A 157 11.92 -12.14 -8.69
N HIS A 158 11.81 -10.88 -8.26
CA HIS A 158 11.34 -10.56 -6.92
C HIS A 158 9.89 -11.00 -6.69
N ILE A 159 9.01 -10.76 -7.67
CA ILE A 159 7.61 -11.18 -7.63
C ILE A 159 7.51 -12.70 -7.53
N ASP A 160 8.23 -13.44 -8.37
CA ASP A 160 8.21 -14.92 -8.38
C ASP A 160 8.64 -15.46 -7.03
N ARG A 161 9.76 -14.99 -6.49
CA ARG A 161 10.25 -15.37 -5.15
C ARG A 161 9.19 -15.11 -4.05
N CYS A 162 8.50 -13.97 -4.11
CA CYS A 162 7.45 -13.63 -3.14
C CYS A 162 6.24 -14.56 -3.26
N ILE A 163 5.79 -14.85 -4.48
CA ILE A 163 4.64 -15.73 -4.74
C ILE A 163 4.94 -17.16 -4.29
N ASP A 164 6.12 -17.68 -4.58
CA ASP A 164 6.57 -19.02 -4.19
C ASP A 164 6.61 -19.17 -2.66
N GLN A 165 6.89 -18.10 -1.93
CA GLN A 165 6.89 -18.08 -0.48
C GLN A 165 5.49 -17.86 0.14
N GLY A 166 4.46 -17.61 -0.65
CA GLY A 166 3.08 -17.50 -0.19
C GLY A 166 2.50 -16.08 -0.12
N ALA A 167 3.06 -15.13 -0.88
CA ALA A 167 2.45 -13.80 -1.03
C ALA A 167 1.00 -13.90 -1.50
N GLY A 168 0.09 -13.21 -0.82
CA GLY A 168 -1.35 -13.19 -1.14
C GLY A 168 -1.76 -12.04 -2.02
N GLU A 169 -1.04 -10.92 -1.95
CA GLU A 169 -1.36 -9.69 -2.68
C GLU A 169 -0.08 -8.86 -2.90
N ILE A 170 -0.04 -8.10 -3.98
CA ILE A 170 1.06 -7.18 -4.30
C ILE A 170 0.56 -5.74 -4.24
N LEU A 171 1.23 -4.90 -3.47
CA LEU A 171 1.12 -3.44 -3.49
C LEU A 171 2.28 -2.88 -4.32
N ILE A 172 2.02 -2.48 -5.56
CA ILE A 172 3.03 -1.88 -6.44
C ILE A 172 2.97 -0.36 -6.37
N ASN A 173 4.06 0.29 -6.05
CA ASN A 173 4.12 1.73 -5.79
C ASN A 173 5.20 2.42 -6.63
N SER A 174 4.81 3.42 -7.42
CA SER A 174 5.72 4.27 -8.18
C SER A 174 6.23 5.41 -7.30
N ILE A 175 7.52 5.36 -6.92
CA ILE A 175 8.17 6.42 -6.13
C ILE A 175 8.17 7.75 -6.90
N ASP A 176 8.42 7.70 -8.21
CA ASP A 176 8.51 8.91 -9.04
C ASP A 176 7.21 9.68 -9.12
N LEU A 177 6.07 8.98 -8.96
CA LEU A 177 4.74 9.58 -9.01
C LEU A 177 4.13 9.79 -7.62
N ASP A 178 4.72 9.22 -6.55
CA ASP A 178 4.17 9.37 -5.20
C ASP A 178 4.00 10.85 -4.82
N GLY A 179 2.79 11.23 -4.40
CA GLY A 179 2.43 12.58 -3.97
C GLY A 179 2.37 13.64 -5.05
N THR A 180 2.72 13.33 -6.31
CA THR A 180 2.78 14.32 -7.42
C THR A 180 1.43 14.74 -7.97
N LYS A 181 0.38 13.93 -7.80
CA LYS A 181 -0.97 14.12 -8.38
C LYS A 181 -1.01 14.07 -9.92
N LEU A 182 -0.01 13.47 -10.58
CA LEU A 182 0.10 13.41 -12.04
C LEU A 182 -0.55 12.15 -12.66
N GLY A 183 -1.13 11.29 -11.85
CA GLY A 183 -1.72 10.02 -12.27
C GLY A 183 -0.86 8.82 -11.86
N TYR A 184 -1.48 7.62 -11.96
CA TYR A 184 -0.78 6.36 -11.68
C TYR A 184 0.18 5.98 -12.82
N ASP A 185 1.24 5.22 -12.50
CA ASP A 185 2.04 4.54 -13.52
C ASP A 185 1.25 3.32 -14.06
N ILE A 186 0.43 3.59 -15.08
CA ILE A 186 -0.48 2.59 -15.66
C ILE A 186 0.31 1.46 -16.31
N ASP A 187 1.45 1.75 -16.94
CA ASP A 187 2.30 0.74 -17.59
C ASP A 187 2.89 -0.22 -16.57
N LEU A 188 3.39 0.30 -15.44
CA LEU A 188 3.87 -0.50 -14.33
C LEU A 188 2.78 -1.41 -13.76
N ILE A 189 1.62 -0.82 -13.45
CA ILE A 189 0.48 -1.56 -12.87
C ILE A 189 0.01 -2.65 -13.82
N LYS A 190 -0.12 -2.33 -15.12
CA LYS A 190 -0.53 -3.27 -16.16
C LYS A 190 0.49 -4.41 -16.32
N ARG A 191 1.80 -4.09 -16.30
CA ARG A 191 2.88 -5.07 -16.36
C ARG A 191 2.76 -6.08 -15.23
N VAL A 192 2.67 -5.61 -13.98
CA VAL A 192 2.54 -6.49 -12.81
C VAL A 192 1.22 -7.26 -12.84
N ARG A 193 0.08 -6.60 -13.14
CA ARG A 193 -1.24 -7.25 -13.19
C ARG A 193 -1.31 -8.38 -14.22
N ASN A 194 -0.66 -8.22 -15.37
CA ASN A 194 -0.63 -9.25 -16.41
C ASN A 194 0.34 -10.39 -16.09
N TYR A 195 1.34 -10.13 -15.27
CA TYR A 195 2.34 -11.10 -14.88
C TYR A 195 1.84 -12.07 -13.79
N VAL A 196 1.00 -11.59 -12.86
CA VAL A 196 0.59 -12.37 -11.70
C VAL A 196 -0.89 -12.78 -11.73
N LYS A 197 -1.22 -13.87 -11.01
CA LYS A 197 -2.61 -14.34 -10.79
C LYS A 197 -3.22 -13.82 -9.49
N ILE A 198 -2.38 -13.39 -8.53
CA ILE A 198 -2.84 -12.84 -7.24
C ILE A 198 -3.30 -11.39 -7.42
N PRO A 199 -4.12 -10.85 -6.51
CA PRO A 199 -4.54 -9.46 -6.54
C PRO A 199 -3.36 -8.48 -6.56
N VAL A 200 -3.54 -7.37 -7.29
CA VAL A 200 -2.57 -6.27 -7.35
C VAL A 200 -3.26 -4.99 -6.90
N ILE A 201 -2.59 -4.21 -6.07
CA ILE A 201 -2.96 -2.88 -5.62
C ILE A 201 -2.00 -1.89 -6.29
N GLY A 202 -2.51 -0.99 -7.13
CA GLY A 202 -1.71 0.10 -7.70
C GLY A 202 -1.65 1.30 -6.76
N CYS A 203 -0.45 1.88 -6.57
CA CYS A 203 -0.22 3.02 -5.68
C CYS A 203 0.72 4.05 -6.30
N GLY A 204 0.60 5.31 -5.85
CA GLY A 204 1.45 6.42 -6.26
C GLY A 204 0.85 7.24 -7.42
N GLY A 205 0.66 8.55 -7.19
CA GLY A 205 0.33 9.52 -8.23
C GLY A 205 -1.13 9.98 -8.34
N ALA A 206 -2.10 9.38 -7.65
CA ALA A 206 -3.50 9.79 -7.72
C ALA A 206 -3.70 11.27 -7.36
N GLY A 207 -4.32 12.04 -8.26
CA GLY A 207 -4.62 13.45 -8.09
C GLY A 207 -6.10 13.81 -8.25
N ASN A 208 -6.85 12.99 -8.96
CA ASN A 208 -8.29 13.12 -9.21
C ASN A 208 -8.92 11.74 -9.47
N PHE A 209 -10.24 11.70 -9.66
CA PHE A 209 -10.97 10.45 -9.90
C PHE A 209 -10.79 9.92 -11.33
N GLU A 210 -10.50 10.79 -12.31
CA GLU A 210 -10.16 10.40 -13.68
C GLU A 210 -8.90 9.53 -13.69
N HIS A 211 -7.91 9.84 -12.87
CA HIS A 211 -6.71 9.00 -12.73
C HIS A 211 -7.07 7.59 -12.23
N MET A 212 -8.03 7.46 -11.31
CA MET A 212 -8.51 6.16 -10.85
C MET A 212 -9.26 5.39 -11.94
N ARG A 213 -10.20 6.08 -12.64
CA ARG A 213 -10.92 5.51 -13.79
C ARG A 213 -9.94 4.95 -14.82
N ASP A 214 -8.97 5.77 -15.23
CA ASP A 214 -8.01 5.40 -16.26
C ASP A 214 -7.14 4.21 -15.83
N ALA A 215 -6.70 4.19 -14.58
CA ALA A 215 -5.93 3.08 -14.05
C ALA A 215 -6.76 1.78 -14.03
N PHE A 216 -8.01 1.81 -13.57
CA PHE A 216 -8.88 0.62 -13.59
C PHE A 216 -9.17 0.12 -14.99
N LEU A 217 -9.55 1.00 -15.92
CA LEU A 217 -9.93 0.61 -17.29
C LEU A 217 -8.72 0.11 -18.09
N LYS A 218 -7.55 0.77 -17.98
CA LYS A 218 -6.38 0.46 -18.80
C LYS A 218 -5.54 -0.68 -18.27
N SER A 219 -5.55 -0.96 -16.97
CA SER A 219 -4.74 -2.03 -16.35
C SER A 219 -5.55 -3.21 -15.82
N ASN A 220 -6.87 -3.06 -15.65
CA ASN A 220 -7.74 -4.05 -15.00
C ASN A 220 -7.23 -4.49 -13.61
N VAL A 221 -6.58 -3.59 -12.89
CA VAL A 221 -6.05 -3.83 -11.54
C VAL A 221 -7.16 -4.14 -10.53
N SER A 222 -6.85 -4.88 -9.47
CA SER A 222 -7.85 -5.31 -8.46
C SER A 222 -8.23 -4.20 -7.49
N ALA A 223 -7.27 -3.31 -7.19
CA ALA A 223 -7.46 -2.21 -6.26
C ALA A 223 -6.54 -1.03 -6.58
N LEU A 224 -6.94 0.15 -6.15
CA LEU A 224 -6.11 1.35 -6.18
C LEU A 224 -5.98 1.94 -4.79
N ALA A 225 -4.73 2.16 -4.40
CA ALA A 225 -4.37 2.80 -3.15
C ALA A 225 -3.98 4.26 -3.39
N CYS A 226 -4.45 5.16 -2.55
CA CYS A 226 -4.07 6.57 -2.64
C CYS A 226 -4.10 7.25 -1.29
N GLY A 227 -3.16 8.18 -1.11
CA GLY A 227 -3.09 8.97 0.09
C GLY A 227 -3.42 10.43 -0.18
N THR A 228 -2.66 11.08 -1.05
CA THR A 228 -2.74 12.53 -1.30
C THR A 228 -4.12 12.98 -1.75
N LEU A 229 -4.80 12.18 -2.58
CA LEU A 229 -6.14 12.51 -3.10
C LEU A 229 -7.17 12.70 -1.98
N PHE A 230 -7.10 11.88 -0.92
CA PHE A 230 -8.09 11.91 0.17
C PHE A 230 -7.66 12.75 1.38
N ASN A 231 -6.41 13.23 1.44
CA ASN A 231 -5.94 14.06 2.55
C ASN A 231 -6.06 15.57 2.29
N PHE A 232 -6.36 15.96 1.06
CA PHE A 232 -6.48 17.37 0.69
C PHE A 232 -7.75 17.61 -0.12
N GLY A 233 -8.61 18.44 0.40
CA GLY A 233 -9.92 18.77 -0.21
C GLY A 233 -11.05 17.82 0.20
N ASP A 234 -12.17 17.91 -0.51
CA ASP A 234 -13.42 17.21 -0.20
C ASP A 234 -13.52 15.80 -0.83
N ASN A 235 -12.42 15.28 -1.38
CA ASN A 235 -12.40 13.96 -1.98
C ASN A 235 -12.45 12.88 -0.90
N ASN A 236 -13.30 11.88 -1.09
CA ASN A 236 -13.42 10.74 -0.21
C ASN A 236 -13.79 9.46 -0.99
N PRO A 237 -13.69 8.26 -0.38
CA PRO A 237 -14.01 7.00 -1.04
C PRO A 237 -15.43 6.92 -1.63
N ILE A 238 -16.47 7.44 -0.95
CA ILE A 238 -17.85 7.44 -1.48
C ILE A 238 -17.93 8.20 -2.80
N ARG A 239 -17.36 9.40 -2.86
CA ARG A 239 -17.34 10.21 -4.08
C ARG A 239 -16.57 9.54 -5.21
N ALA A 240 -15.44 8.91 -4.89
CA ALA A 240 -14.66 8.15 -5.85
C ALA A 240 -15.48 6.98 -6.43
N LYS A 241 -16.14 6.18 -5.57
CA LYS A 241 -17.01 5.08 -6.00
C LYS A 241 -18.18 5.57 -6.84
N ALA A 242 -18.86 6.65 -6.43
CA ALA A 242 -19.94 7.24 -7.19
C ALA A 242 -19.49 7.71 -8.59
N PHE A 243 -18.32 8.33 -8.70
CA PHE A 243 -17.73 8.71 -9.97
C PHE A 243 -17.42 7.49 -10.85
N LEU A 244 -16.77 6.45 -10.28
CA LEU A 244 -16.36 5.24 -11.03
C LEU A 244 -17.54 4.42 -11.52
N LYS A 245 -18.67 4.43 -10.80
CA LYS A 245 -19.91 3.75 -11.20
C LYS A 245 -20.45 4.27 -12.55
N ASN A 246 -20.22 5.55 -12.91
CA ASN A 246 -20.61 6.11 -14.20
C ASN A 246 -19.83 5.51 -15.39
N TYR A 247 -18.79 4.73 -15.11
CA TYR A 247 -17.94 4.06 -16.11
C TYR A 247 -17.99 2.54 -16.00
N ASP A 248 -19.05 1.99 -15.40
CA ASP A 248 -19.24 0.54 -15.18
C ASP A 248 -18.08 -0.14 -14.43
N ILE A 249 -17.39 0.59 -13.58
CA ILE A 249 -16.36 0.08 -12.68
C ILE A 249 -17.03 -0.32 -11.36
N PRO A 250 -17.12 -1.66 -11.05
CA PRO A 250 -17.88 -2.18 -9.92
C PRO A 250 -17.25 -1.90 -8.55
#